data_889900e3e46c45db70778f28470bf324
#
_entry.id   889900e3e46c45db70778f28470bf324
#
_cell.length_a   1.000
_cell.length_b   1.000
_cell.length_c   1.000
_cell.angle_alpha   90.00
_cell.angle_beta   90.00
_cell.angle_gamma   90.00
#
_symmetry.space_group_name_H-M   'P 1'
#
loop_
_entity.id
_entity.type
_entity.pdbx_description
1 polymer ?
#
loop_
_entity_poly.entity_id
_entity_poly.type
_entity_poly.pdbx_seq_one_letter_code
_entity_poly.pdbx_strand_id
1 'polypeptide(L)'
;MSKTAILELDGKKYEFPVIMGTENEVAIDIEKLRSASGAITIDPGYKNSGSCKSDITFLDGEEGILRYRGYSIEELADKADFLEVSFLLIFGELPTATQLEKFENDIRKHTLVSEEMKSIIDGFPRTAHPMGVLASLTSALTAFNPKSVNPNNEKEMYDAVCKTMAKFLVIATWTYRKSMGFPLNQYDNSKGYVANFMRLMFELPTGAYKANPKVVAALDKLFILHADHEQNCSTSTVRIVGSSHAGLFASISAGVSALWGPLHGGANQAVLEMLQEIHDNGGDIAKFVL
;
A
#
# COMPACT_ATOMS: atom_id res chain seq x y z
N MET A 1 8.37 24.69 -26.89
CA MET A 1 8.39 23.72 -28.04
C MET A 1 8.42 22.34 -27.40
N SER A 2 7.50 21.45 -27.79
CA SER A 2 7.55 20.06 -27.35
C SER A 2 8.83 19.42 -27.88
N LYS A 3 9.63 18.83 -27.02
CA LYS A 3 10.82 18.08 -27.46
C LYS A 3 10.34 16.78 -28.15
N THR A 4 11.05 16.36 -29.19
CA THR A 4 10.74 15.15 -29.97
C THR A 4 11.96 14.26 -29.99
N ALA A 5 11.78 12.97 -29.75
CA ALA A 5 12.79 11.93 -29.97
C ALA A 5 12.60 11.32 -31.34
N ILE A 6 13.70 11.00 -32.01
CA ILE A 6 13.69 10.37 -33.35
C ILE A 6 14.24 8.95 -33.22
N LEU A 7 13.42 7.97 -33.64
CA LEU A 7 13.86 6.59 -33.83
C LEU A 7 14.05 6.37 -35.33
N GLU A 8 15.22 5.91 -35.72
CA GLU A 8 15.49 5.46 -37.09
C GLU A 8 15.51 3.94 -37.13
N LEU A 9 14.66 3.37 -38.00
CA LEU A 9 14.56 1.93 -38.22
C LEU A 9 14.46 1.66 -39.70
N ASP A 10 15.36 0.83 -40.24
CA ASP A 10 15.43 0.48 -41.64
C ASP A 10 15.43 1.71 -42.62
N GLY A 11 16.16 2.77 -42.19
CA GLY A 11 16.27 4.01 -42.97
C GLY A 11 15.05 4.93 -42.92
N LYS A 12 14.00 4.57 -42.16
CA LYS A 12 12.82 5.41 -41.89
C LYS A 12 12.92 6.06 -40.53
N LYS A 13 12.53 7.33 -40.45
CA LYS A 13 12.50 8.11 -39.22
C LYS A 13 11.09 8.21 -38.66
N TYR A 14 10.98 7.96 -37.37
CA TYR A 14 9.73 8.03 -36.60
C TYR A 14 9.93 9.01 -35.45
N GLU A 15 9.01 9.95 -35.31
CA GLU A 15 9.04 10.97 -34.24
C GLU A 15 8.12 10.60 -33.12
N PHE A 16 8.63 10.70 -31.88
CA PHE A 16 7.88 10.41 -30.66
C PHE A 16 7.94 11.59 -29.69
N PRO A 17 6.83 11.94 -29.02
CA PRO A 17 6.82 13.00 -28.03
C PRO A 17 7.79 12.68 -26.87
N VAL A 18 8.46 13.73 -26.39
CA VAL A 18 9.25 13.66 -25.16
C VAL A 18 8.45 14.27 -24.05
N ILE A 19 8.30 13.51 -22.96
CA ILE A 19 7.64 13.93 -21.72
C ILE A 19 8.73 14.29 -20.72
N MET A 20 8.57 15.44 -20.06
CA MET A 20 9.45 15.86 -18.98
C MET A 20 8.67 15.75 -17.67
N GLY A 21 9.23 15.03 -16.69
CA GLY A 21 8.74 15.01 -15.33
C GLY A 21 9.04 16.31 -14.57
N THR A 22 8.43 16.52 -13.43
CA THR A 22 8.64 17.73 -12.58
C THR A 22 10.03 17.79 -11.97
N GLU A 23 10.69 16.65 -11.82
CA GLU A 23 12.08 16.52 -11.34
C GLU A 23 13.07 16.31 -12.49
N ASN A 24 12.70 16.74 -13.71
CA ASN A 24 13.49 16.68 -14.95
C ASN A 24 13.73 15.28 -15.54
N GLU A 25 13.02 14.25 -15.11
CA GLU A 25 13.08 12.95 -15.79
C GLU A 25 12.57 13.07 -17.21
N VAL A 26 13.25 12.37 -18.11
CA VAL A 26 12.96 12.39 -19.55
C VAL A 26 12.38 11.05 -19.95
N ALA A 27 11.13 11.04 -20.45
CA ALA A 27 10.50 9.86 -21.01
C ALA A 27 10.17 10.07 -22.51
N ILE A 28 10.29 9.01 -23.28
CA ILE A 28 9.85 8.96 -24.69
C ILE A 28 8.49 8.26 -24.70
N ASP A 29 7.48 8.96 -25.21
CA ASP A 29 6.15 8.38 -25.38
C ASP A 29 6.11 7.49 -26.62
N ILE A 30 6.11 6.18 -26.37
CA ILE A 30 6.12 5.15 -27.41
C ILE A 30 4.73 4.56 -27.72
N GLU A 31 3.64 5.18 -27.28
CA GLU A 31 2.27 4.68 -27.49
C GLU A 31 2.00 4.35 -28.97
N LYS A 32 2.49 5.17 -29.88
CA LYS A 32 2.30 5.01 -31.32
C LYS A 32 3.39 4.17 -32.03
N LEU A 33 4.39 3.65 -31.30
CA LEU A 33 5.51 2.94 -31.90
C LEU A 33 5.04 1.80 -32.82
N ARG A 34 4.21 0.90 -32.29
CA ARG A 34 3.75 -0.28 -33.03
C ARG A 34 2.88 0.10 -34.22
N SER A 35 1.98 1.04 -34.07
CA SER A 35 1.10 1.46 -35.19
C SER A 35 1.84 2.19 -36.29
N ALA A 36 2.91 2.92 -35.98
CA ALA A 36 3.69 3.68 -36.93
C ALA A 36 4.77 2.84 -37.65
N SER A 37 5.42 1.93 -36.92
CA SER A 37 6.61 1.21 -37.43
C SER A 37 6.46 -0.31 -37.49
N GLY A 38 5.44 -0.90 -36.82
CA GLY A 38 5.32 -2.34 -36.58
C GLY A 38 6.24 -2.88 -35.47
N ALA A 39 7.19 -2.07 -34.98
CA ALA A 39 8.13 -2.47 -33.94
C ALA A 39 7.51 -2.40 -32.56
N ILE A 40 8.11 -3.15 -31.63
CA ILE A 40 7.85 -3.08 -30.16
C ILE A 40 9.17 -2.93 -29.42
N THR A 41 9.12 -2.51 -28.17
CA THR A 41 10.27 -2.51 -27.27
C THR A 41 10.36 -3.83 -26.50
N ILE A 42 11.56 -4.22 -26.08
CA ILE A 42 11.79 -5.35 -25.15
C ILE A 42 12.53 -4.81 -23.94
N ASP A 43 11.91 -4.92 -22.78
CA ASP A 43 12.48 -4.55 -21.48
C ASP A 43 12.01 -5.56 -20.44
N PRO A 44 12.69 -6.74 -20.30
CA PRO A 44 12.20 -7.88 -19.52
C PRO A 44 11.99 -7.58 -18.03
N GLY A 45 12.67 -6.60 -17.50
CA GLY A 45 12.57 -6.21 -16.08
C GLY A 45 11.85 -4.89 -15.85
N TYR A 46 11.27 -4.29 -16.87
CA TYR A 46 10.70 -2.93 -16.83
C TYR A 46 11.66 -1.87 -16.27
N LYS A 47 12.97 -2.13 -16.39
CA LYS A 47 14.01 -1.29 -15.81
C LYS A 47 14.11 0.08 -16.46
N ASN A 48 13.79 0.14 -17.77
CA ASN A 48 13.88 1.36 -18.58
C ASN A 48 12.52 1.78 -19.16
N SER A 49 11.41 1.20 -18.67
CA SER A 49 10.07 1.47 -19.19
C SER A 49 9.18 2.07 -18.09
N GLY A 50 8.84 3.33 -18.24
CA GLY A 50 7.79 3.96 -17.43
C GLY A 50 6.42 3.36 -17.79
N SER A 51 5.69 2.82 -16.81
CA SER A 51 4.38 2.21 -17.03
C SER A 51 3.23 3.22 -17.06
N CYS A 52 3.44 4.40 -16.48
CA CYS A 52 2.47 5.51 -16.44
C CYS A 52 3.11 6.82 -15.99
N LYS A 53 2.35 7.90 -16.12
CA LYS A 53 2.58 9.13 -15.36
C LYS A 53 1.88 9.02 -13.99
N SER A 54 2.53 9.52 -12.96
CA SER A 54 1.95 9.60 -11.62
C SER A 54 2.32 10.93 -10.96
N ASP A 55 1.37 11.54 -10.25
CA ASP A 55 1.60 12.73 -9.45
C ASP A 55 1.60 12.38 -7.95
N ILE A 56 1.70 11.09 -7.60
CA ILE A 56 1.51 10.62 -6.22
C ILE A 56 2.83 10.68 -5.46
N THR A 57 3.85 9.98 -5.94
CA THR A 57 5.10 9.79 -5.23
C THR A 57 6.28 10.05 -6.14
N PHE A 58 7.28 10.76 -5.61
CA PHE A 58 8.62 10.86 -6.16
C PHE A 58 9.61 10.16 -5.22
N LEU A 59 10.42 9.27 -5.77
CA LEU A 59 11.43 8.51 -5.05
C LEU A 59 12.76 8.59 -5.79
N ASP A 60 13.81 9.06 -5.11
CA ASP A 60 15.19 8.97 -5.54
C ASP A 60 16.00 8.24 -4.45
N GLY A 61 16.31 6.96 -4.71
CA GLY A 61 17.02 6.12 -3.77
C GLY A 61 18.52 6.45 -3.65
N GLU A 62 19.12 7.10 -4.68
CA GLU A 62 20.54 7.49 -4.67
C GLU A 62 20.73 8.76 -3.82
N GLU A 63 19.82 9.73 -3.97
CA GLU A 63 19.82 10.96 -3.19
C GLU A 63 19.10 10.83 -1.85
N GLY A 64 18.40 9.73 -1.60
CA GLY A 64 17.64 9.50 -0.37
C GLY A 64 16.41 10.40 -0.24
N ILE A 65 15.76 10.73 -1.36
CA ILE A 65 14.60 11.62 -1.42
C ILE A 65 13.32 10.81 -1.57
N LEU A 66 12.32 11.09 -0.72
CA LEU A 66 10.96 10.59 -0.86
C LEU A 66 9.98 11.75 -0.66
N ARG A 67 9.04 11.92 -1.60
CA ARG A 67 7.99 12.94 -1.52
C ARG A 67 6.64 12.34 -1.88
N TYR A 68 5.62 12.69 -1.10
CA TYR A 68 4.22 12.36 -1.38
C TYR A 68 3.49 13.63 -1.82
N ARG A 69 2.95 13.66 -3.04
CA ARG A 69 2.28 14.83 -3.62
C ARG A 69 3.10 16.13 -3.50
N GLY A 70 4.43 16.03 -3.55
CA GLY A 70 5.36 17.15 -3.42
C GLY A 70 5.80 17.49 -1.98
N TYR A 71 5.16 16.96 -0.94
CA TYR A 71 5.59 17.12 0.45
C TYR A 71 6.74 16.16 0.77
N SER A 72 7.76 16.61 1.47
CA SER A 72 8.85 15.74 1.90
C SER A 72 8.38 14.73 2.93
N ILE A 73 8.97 13.53 2.90
CA ILE A 73 8.58 12.46 3.84
C ILE A 73 8.91 12.83 5.28
N GLU A 74 10.01 13.58 5.51
CA GLU A 74 10.41 14.06 6.83
C GLU A 74 9.36 14.99 7.42
N GLU A 75 8.83 15.91 6.60
CA GLU A 75 7.79 16.84 7.04
C GLU A 75 6.49 16.11 7.37
N LEU A 76 6.06 15.18 6.51
CA LEU A 76 4.85 14.38 6.74
C LEU A 76 4.99 13.49 7.98
N ALA A 77 6.10 12.79 8.15
CA ALA A 77 6.35 11.94 9.31
C ALA A 77 6.44 12.72 10.63
N ASP A 78 6.79 13.99 10.59
CA ASP A 78 6.90 14.83 11.79
C ASP A 78 5.60 15.56 12.15
N LYS A 79 4.82 15.99 11.16
CA LYS A 79 3.68 16.91 11.36
C LYS A 79 2.31 16.32 11.07
N ALA A 80 2.22 15.19 10.37
CA ALA A 80 0.95 14.57 9.98
C ALA A 80 0.75 13.22 10.65
N ASP A 81 -0.50 12.75 10.70
CA ASP A 81 -0.83 11.37 11.05
C ASP A 81 -1.07 10.50 9.79
N PHE A 82 -1.16 9.19 9.99
CA PHE A 82 -1.33 8.23 8.89
C PHE A 82 -2.61 8.46 8.09
N LEU A 83 -3.72 8.89 8.71
CA LEU A 83 -4.96 9.15 7.99
C LEU A 83 -4.90 10.43 7.18
N GLU A 84 -4.21 11.47 7.65
CA GLU A 84 -3.93 12.69 6.88
C GLU A 84 -3.09 12.38 5.64
N VAL A 85 -2.03 11.57 5.80
CA VAL A 85 -1.18 11.15 4.68
C VAL A 85 -1.93 10.21 3.73
N SER A 86 -2.76 9.31 4.24
CA SER A 86 -3.63 8.47 3.40
C SER A 86 -4.58 9.32 2.56
N PHE A 87 -5.18 10.34 3.16
CA PHE A 87 -6.05 11.29 2.46
C PHE A 87 -5.26 12.03 1.37
N LEU A 88 -4.08 12.55 1.71
CA LEU A 88 -3.19 13.23 0.76
C LEU A 88 -2.87 12.35 -0.46
N LEU A 89 -2.43 11.12 -0.23
CA LEU A 89 -2.05 10.20 -1.31
C LEU A 89 -3.23 9.89 -2.24
N ILE A 90 -4.41 9.68 -1.67
CA ILE A 90 -5.61 9.24 -2.40
C ILE A 90 -6.28 10.43 -3.12
N PHE A 91 -6.44 11.56 -2.44
CA PHE A 91 -7.24 12.69 -2.94
C PHE A 91 -6.40 13.87 -3.47
N GLY A 92 -5.09 13.86 -3.24
CA GLY A 92 -4.15 14.83 -3.83
C GLY A 92 -3.81 16.04 -2.98
N GLU A 93 -4.54 16.28 -1.88
CA GLU A 93 -4.36 17.42 -0.98
C GLU A 93 -4.42 16.96 0.48
N LEU A 94 -3.73 17.67 1.37
CA LEU A 94 -3.90 17.46 2.82
C LEU A 94 -5.33 17.83 3.24
N PRO A 95 -5.96 17.04 4.10
CA PRO A 95 -7.33 17.32 4.53
C PRO A 95 -7.41 18.56 5.42
N THR A 96 -8.47 19.32 5.31
CA THR A 96 -8.88 20.24 6.37
C THR A 96 -9.36 19.43 7.59
N ALA A 97 -9.39 20.04 8.78
CA ALA A 97 -9.89 19.36 9.99
C ALA A 97 -11.27 18.71 9.81
N THR A 98 -12.18 19.41 9.11
CA THR A 98 -13.53 18.89 8.82
C THR A 98 -13.51 17.70 7.86
N GLN A 99 -12.63 17.73 6.86
CA GLN A 99 -12.46 16.61 5.92
C GLN A 99 -11.85 15.40 6.61
N LEU A 100 -10.85 15.59 7.46
CA LEU A 100 -10.25 14.52 8.24
C LEU A 100 -11.27 13.86 9.17
N GLU A 101 -11.98 14.65 9.96
CA GLU A 101 -13.05 14.15 10.84
C GLU A 101 -14.11 13.35 10.08
N LYS A 102 -14.52 13.86 8.92
CA LYS A 102 -15.46 13.13 8.05
C LYS A 102 -14.87 11.83 7.57
N PHE A 103 -13.62 11.83 7.09
CA PHE A 103 -12.93 10.65 6.57
C PHE A 103 -12.79 9.55 7.64
N GLU A 104 -12.33 9.93 8.85
CA GLU A 104 -12.28 9.02 9.99
C GLU A 104 -13.65 8.42 10.32
N ASN A 105 -14.69 9.27 10.40
CA ASN A 105 -16.04 8.81 10.72
C ASN A 105 -16.59 7.87 9.64
N ASP A 106 -16.29 8.12 8.37
CA ASP A 106 -16.72 7.26 7.28
C ASP A 106 -15.96 5.91 7.27
N ILE A 107 -14.67 5.89 7.62
CA ILE A 107 -13.94 4.64 7.86
C ILE A 107 -14.56 3.85 9.01
N ARG A 108 -14.88 4.50 10.14
CA ARG A 108 -15.49 3.86 11.31
C ARG A 108 -16.81 3.17 10.99
N LYS A 109 -17.60 3.65 10.04
CA LYS A 109 -18.86 3.02 9.61
C LYS A 109 -18.67 1.65 8.93
N HIS A 110 -17.47 1.36 8.43
CA HIS A 110 -17.19 0.16 7.66
C HIS A 110 -16.33 -0.89 8.41
N THR A 111 -16.03 -0.66 9.68
CA THR A 111 -15.11 -1.51 10.46
C THR A 111 -15.68 -2.88 10.83
N LEU A 112 -17.01 -3.06 10.81
CA LEU A 112 -17.63 -4.35 11.07
C LEU A 112 -17.35 -5.32 9.91
N VAL A 113 -16.68 -6.42 10.22
CA VAL A 113 -16.44 -7.53 9.29
C VAL A 113 -17.52 -8.61 9.51
N SER A 114 -18.03 -9.21 8.42
CA SER A 114 -19.07 -10.25 8.51
C SER A 114 -18.61 -11.43 9.37
N GLU A 115 -19.52 -12.01 10.15
CA GLU A 115 -19.23 -13.17 10.99
C GLU A 115 -18.81 -14.40 10.16
N GLU A 116 -19.29 -14.53 8.92
CA GLU A 116 -18.87 -15.61 8.03
C GLU A 116 -17.37 -15.54 7.68
N MET A 117 -16.77 -14.37 7.72
CA MET A 117 -15.31 -14.21 7.54
C MET A 117 -14.51 -14.92 8.63
N LYS A 118 -15.08 -15.07 9.84
CA LYS A 118 -14.46 -15.85 10.91
C LYS A 118 -14.37 -17.33 10.55
N SER A 119 -15.38 -17.87 9.89
CA SER A 119 -15.36 -19.27 9.42
C SER A 119 -14.27 -19.48 8.35
N ILE A 120 -14.03 -18.48 7.51
CA ILE A 120 -12.97 -18.55 6.50
C ILE A 120 -11.58 -18.55 7.17
N ILE A 121 -11.33 -17.62 8.10
CA ILE A 121 -10.03 -17.58 8.81
C ILE A 121 -9.83 -18.82 9.68
N ASP A 122 -10.89 -19.39 10.26
CA ASP A 122 -10.81 -20.59 11.09
C ASP A 122 -10.38 -21.82 10.29
N GLY A 123 -10.62 -21.84 8.99
CA GLY A 123 -10.14 -22.89 8.09
C GLY A 123 -8.64 -22.91 7.85
N PHE A 124 -7.92 -21.85 8.17
CA PHE A 124 -6.46 -21.81 8.04
C PHE A 124 -5.76 -22.45 9.23
N PRO A 125 -4.65 -23.20 9.02
CA PRO A 125 -3.81 -23.65 10.11
C PRO A 125 -3.15 -22.46 10.82
N ARG A 126 -2.90 -22.57 12.12
CA ARG A 126 -2.23 -21.51 12.90
C ARG A 126 -0.81 -21.19 12.42
N THR A 127 -0.18 -22.15 11.75
CA THR A 127 1.15 -22.03 11.16
C THR A 127 1.14 -21.40 9.76
N ALA A 128 -0.03 -21.06 9.23
CA ALA A 128 -0.12 -20.39 7.93
C ALA A 128 0.57 -19.02 7.99
N HIS A 129 1.32 -18.72 6.92
CA HIS A 129 1.99 -17.42 6.82
C HIS A 129 0.95 -16.28 6.79
N PRO A 130 1.08 -15.24 7.64
CA PRO A 130 0.05 -14.21 7.80
C PRO A 130 -0.25 -13.46 6.48
N MET A 131 0.73 -13.26 5.61
CA MET A 131 0.51 -12.61 4.32
C MET A 131 -0.37 -13.44 3.38
N GLY A 132 -0.20 -14.78 3.36
CA GLY A 132 -1.07 -15.68 2.58
C GLY A 132 -2.53 -15.68 3.10
N VAL A 133 -2.70 -15.66 4.42
CA VAL A 133 -4.02 -15.53 5.05
C VAL A 133 -4.63 -14.17 4.72
N LEU A 134 -3.87 -13.08 4.83
CA LEU A 134 -4.33 -11.73 4.52
C LEU A 134 -4.76 -11.59 3.06
N ALA A 135 -3.98 -12.10 2.10
CA ALA A 135 -4.33 -12.08 0.69
C ALA A 135 -5.64 -12.83 0.43
N SER A 136 -5.80 -14.01 1.04
CA SER A 136 -7.01 -14.84 0.92
C SER A 136 -8.24 -14.15 1.52
N LEU A 137 -8.13 -13.57 2.71
CA LEU A 137 -9.23 -12.83 3.34
C LEU A 137 -9.59 -11.57 2.55
N THR A 138 -8.60 -10.87 1.99
CA THR A 138 -8.84 -9.71 1.12
C THR A 138 -9.60 -10.11 -0.13
N SER A 139 -9.22 -11.21 -0.77
CA SER A 139 -9.97 -11.76 -1.91
C SER A 139 -11.39 -12.16 -1.53
N ALA A 140 -11.58 -12.79 -0.37
CA ALA A 140 -12.90 -13.19 0.13
C ALA A 140 -13.84 -11.99 0.34
N LEU A 141 -13.32 -10.80 0.69
CA LEU A 141 -14.13 -9.59 0.80
C LEU A 141 -14.89 -9.24 -0.49
N THR A 142 -14.43 -9.69 -1.65
CA THR A 142 -15.15 -9.53 -2.93
C THR A 142 -16.55 -10.18 -2.86
N ALA A 143 -16.66 -11.35 -2.26
CA ALA A 143 -17.95 -12.05 -2.12
C ALA A 143 -18.93 -11.32 -1.19
N PHE A 144 -18.41 -10.63 -0.18
CA PHE A 144 -19.21 -9.83 0.76
C PHE A 144 -19.49 -8.40 0.25
N ASN A 145 -18.90 -7.99 -0.86
CA ASN A 145 -19.07 -6.70 -1.49
C ASN A 145 -19.28 -6.87 -3.02
N PRO A 146 -20.36 -7.51 -3.43
CA PRO A 146 -20.55 -7.96 -4.82
C PRO A 146 -20.80 -6.82 -5.82
N LYS A 147 -21.09 -5.60 -5.33
CA LYS A 147 -21.26 -4.44 -6.21
C LYS A 147 -19.90 -4.01 -6.75
N SER A 148 -19.75 -4.03 -8.06
CA SER A 148 -18.59 -3.41 -8.70
C SER A 148 -18.60 -1.90 -8.42
N VAL A 149 -17.43 -1.36 -8.11
CA VAL A 149 -17.24 0.08 -7.94
C VAL A 149 -16.95 0.69 -9.31
N ASN A 150 -17.71 1.71 -9.68
CA ASN A 150 -17.41 2.46 -10.89
C ASN A 150 -16.23 3.41 -10.62
N PRO A 151 -15.05 3.20 -11.22
CA PRO A 151 -13.86 4.02 -10.96
C PRO A 151 -14.04 5.49 -11.39
N ASN A 152 -15.02 5.79 -12.24
CA ASN A 152 -15.34 7.16 -12.68
C ASN A 152 -16.39 7.85 -11.80
N ASN A 153 -16.88 7.19 -10.75
CA ASN A 153 -17.81 7.75 -9.79
C ASN A 153 -17.08 8.05 -8.48
N GLU A 154 -16.77 9.33 -8.25
CA GLU A 154 -16.02 9.78 -7.07
C GLU A 154 -16.63 9.35 -5.74
N LYS A 155 -17.96 9.36 -5.63
CA LYS A 155 -18.67 8.96 -4.41
C LYS A 155 -18.53 7.46 -4.14
N GLU A 156 -18.63 6.62 -5.17
CA GLU A 156 -18.45 5.19 -5.05
C GLU A 156 -16.99 4.85 -4.72
N MET A 157 -16.05 5.55 -5.35
CA MET A 157 -14.62 5.41 -5.05
C MET A 157 -14.30 5.82 -3.62
N TYR A 158 -14.81 6.95 -3.14
CA TYR A 158 -14.64 7.39 -1.76
C TYR A 158 -15.15 6.35 -0.75
N ASP A 159 -16.38 5.84 -0.94
CA ASP A 159 -16.96 4.80 -0.08
C ASP A 159 -16.13 3.50 -0.12
N ALA A 160 -15.65 3.12 -1.30
CA ALA A 160 -14.80 1.93 -1.46
C ALA A 160 -13.45 2.07 -0.76
N VAL A 161 -12.84 3.25 -0.80
CA VAL A 161 -11.61 3.57 -0.08
C VAL A 161 -11.83 3.46 1.44
N CYS A 162 -12.83 4.13 1.99
CA CYS A 162 -13.14 4.08 3.41
C CYS A 162 -13.40 2.62 3.87
N LYS A 163 -14.17 1.89 3.08
CA LYS A 163 -14.47 0.46 3.32
C LYS A 163 -13.20 -0.39 3.30
N THR A 164 -12.31 -0.17 2.33
CA THR A 164 -11.07 -0.93 2.21
C THR A 164 -10.16 -0.68 3.40
N MET A 165 -9.91 0.57 3.76
CA MET A 165 -9.08 0.91 4.91
C MET A 165 -9.63 0.30 6.21
N ALA A 166 -10.95 0.39 6.43
CA ALA A 166 -11.61 -0.16 7.60
C ALA A 166 -11.49 -1.69 7.68
N LYS A 167 -11.84 -2.40 6.60
CA LYS A 167 -11.81 -3.87 6.55
C LYS A 167 -10.39 -4.41 6.64
N PHE A 168 -9.46 -3.77 5.92
CA PHE A 168 -8.07 -4.22 5.87
C PHE A 168 -7.40 -4.17 7.24
N LEU A 169 -7.62 -3.09 8.01
CA LEU A 169 -7.13 -2.98 9.37
C LEU A 169 -7.60 -4.14 10.25
N VAL A 170 -8.89 -4.50 10.17
CA VAL A 170 -9.46 -5.57 10.99
C VAL A 170 -8.92 -6.94 10.56
N ILE A 171 -8.96 -7.27 9.25
CA ILE A 171 -8.51 -8.59 8.79
C ILE A 171 -7.00 -8.78 8.96
N ALA A 172 -6.19 -7.72 8.83
CA ALA A 172 -4.76 -7.80 9.09
C ALA A 172 -4.47 -8.17 10.55
N THR A 173 -5.17 -7.57 11.50
CA THR A 173 -5.01 -7.90 12.92
C THR A 173 -5.55 -9.30 13.24
N TRP A 174 -6.59 -9.76 12.57
CA TRP A 174 -7.13 -11.11 12.70
C TRP A 174 -6.12 -12.18 12.25
N THR A 175 -5.32 -11.92 11.21
CA THR A 175 -4.27 -12.88 10.79
C THR A 175 -3.26 -13.13 11.90
N TYR A 176 -2.80 -12.08 12.57
CA TYR A 176 -1.93 -12.19 13.73
C TYR A 176 -2.61 -12.98 14.87
N ARG A 177 -3.84 -12.61 15.24
CA ARG A 177 -4.56 -13.28 16.33
C ARG A 177 -4.79 -14.77 16.04
N LYS A 178 -5.06 -15.12 14.79
CA LYS A 178 -5.16 -16.52 14.36
C LYS A 178 -3.87 -17.28 14.60
N SER A 179 -2.71 -16.72 14.22
CA SER A 179 -1.41 -17.37 14.44
C SER A 179 -1.13 -17.58 15.94
N MET A 180 -1.52 -16.62 16.78
CA MET A 180 -1.38 -16.70 18.24
C MET A 180 -2.42 -17.61 18.91
N GLY A 181 -3.49 -17.99 18.21
CA GLY A 181 -4.63 -18.73 18.78
C GLY A 181 -5.49 -17.91 19.73
N PHE A 182 -5.55 -16.60 19.53
CA PHE A 182 -6.35 -15.68 20.32
C PHE A 182 -7.73 -15.43 19.70
N PRO A 183 -8.75 -15.09 20.51
CA PRO A 183 -10.05 -14.66 20.02
C PRO A 183 -9.93 -13.43 19.11
N LEU A 184 -10.78 -13.33 18.08
CA LEU A 184 -10.79 -12.20 17.15
C LEU A 184 -11.46 -10.99 17.81
N ASN A 185 -10.75 -9.86 17.88
CA ASN A 185 -11.24 -8.62 18.44
C ASN A 185 -12.05 -7.82 17.42
N GLN A 186 -12.95 -6.97 17.90
CA GLN A 186 -13.73 -6.03 17.11
C GLN A 186 -13.17 -4.60 17.27
N TYR A 187 -13.46 -3.74 16.30
CA TYR A 187 -13.05 -2.34 16.31
C TYR A 187 -13.71 -1.55 17.44
N ASP A 188 -12.97 -0.64 18.06
CA ASP A 188 -13.46 0.29 19.08
C ASP A 188 -13.53 1.71 18.52
N ASN A 189 -14.74 2.20 18.26
CA ASN A 189 -14.95 3.52 17.65
C ASN A 189 -14.46 4.70 18.51
N SER A 190 -14.12 4.48 19.78
CA SER A 190 -13.58 5.51 20.67
C SER A 190 -12.08 5.75 20.51
N LYS A 191 -11.39 4.93 19.73
CA LYS A 191 -9.93 4.97 19.53
C LYS A 191 -9.58 5.50 18.14
N GLY A 192 -8.41 6.11 18.00
CA GLY A 192 -7.82 6.43 16.71
C GLY A 192 -7.40 5.20 15.92
N TYR A 193 -7.15 5.35 14.63
CA TYR A 193 -6.91 4.27 13.68
C TYR A 193 -5.73 3.36 14.10
N VAL A 194 -4.56 3.94 14.33
CA VAL A 194 -3.34 3.18 14.72
C VAL A 194 -3.45 2.60 16.13
N ALA A 195 -4.06 3.34 17.08
CA ALA A 195 -4.32 2.81 18.42
C ALA A 195 -5.27 1.60 18.38
N ASN A 196 -6.26 1.62 17.48
CA ASN A 196 -7.13 0.47 17.25
C ASN A 196 -6.36 -0.73 16.64
N PHE A 197 -5.46 -0.50 15.71
CA PHE A 197 -4.63 -1.57 15.16
C PHE A 197 -3.90 -2.33 16.27
N MET A 198 -3.23 -1.60 17.16
CA MET A 198 -2.53 -2.20 18.31
C MET A 198 -3.49 -2.91 19.27
N ARG A 199 -4.62 -2.28 19.59
CA ARG A 199 -5.64 -2.88 20.47
C ARG A 199 -6.19 -4.17 19.87
N LEU A 200 -6.54 -4.14 18.59
CA LEU A 200 -7.07 -5.32 17.89
C LEU A 200 -6.08 -6.48 17.90
N MET A 201 -4.78 -6.22 17.81
CA MET A 201 -3.74 -7.24 17.88
C MET A 201 -3.55 -7.78 19.29
N PHE A 202 -3.43 -6.92 20.30
CA PHE A 202 -2.83 -7.25 21.60
C PHE A 202 -3.82 -7.31 22.77
N GLU A 203 -5.05 -6.77 22.64
CA GLU A 203 -6.02 -6.83 23.71
C GLU A 203 -6.46 -8.27 23.98
N LEU A 204 -6.35 -8.69 25.24
CA LEU A 204 -6.78 -10.00 25.70
C LEU A 204 -8.15 -9.90 26.37
N PRO A 205 -8.97 -10.97 26.37
CA PRO A 205 -10.25 -10.99 27.09
C PRO A 205 -10.12 -10.77 28.60
N THR A 206 -8.93 -10.97 29.15
CA THR A 206 -8.62 -10.86 30.57
C THR A 206 -8.30 -9.44 31.03
N GLY A 207 -8.14 -8.48 30.12
CA GLY A 207 -7.85 -7.11 30.48
C GLY A 207 -7.76 -6.17 29.28
N ALA A 208 -8.18 -4.93 29.47
CA ALA A 208 -8.11 -3.89 28.45
C ALA A 208 -6.66 -3.56 28.08
N TYR A 209 -6.37 -3.51 26.80
CA TYR A 209 -5.08 -3.10 26.29
C TYR A 209 -4.93 -1.57 26.39
N LYS A 210 -3.90 -1.13 27.13
CA LYS A 210 -3.52 0.28 27.18
C LYS A 210 -2.34 0.51 26.26
N ALA A 211 -2.61 1.01 25.05
CA ALA A 211 -1.56 1.36 24.11
C ALA A 211 -0.63 2.44 24.69
N ASN A 212 0.67 2.22 24.64
CA ASN A 212 1.64 3.26 24.99
C ASN A 212 1.62 4.35 23.92
N PRO A 213 1.33 5.63 24.25
CA PRO A 213 1.23 6.70 23.25
C PRO A 213 2.49 6.87 22.40
N LYS A 214 3.68 6.64 22.97
CA LYS A 214 4.95 6.71 22.21
C LYS A 214 5.05 5.59 21.17
N VAL A 215 4.57 4.40 21.49
CA VAL A 215 4.57 3.27 20.54
C VAL A 215 3.53 3.48 19.45
N VAL A 216 2.35 4.03 19.80
CA VAL A 216 1.33 4.40 18.80
C VAL A 216 1.89 5.43 17.84
N ALA A 217 2.54 6.50 18.34
CA ALA A 217 3.13 7.53 17.49
C ALA A 217 4.28 7.00 16.62
N ALA A 218 5.10 6.08 17.14
CA ALA A 218 6.16 5.45 16.35
C ALA A 218 5.59 4.57 15.25
N LEU A 219 4.53 3.80 15.54
CA LEU A 219 3.87 2.96 14.53
C LEU A 219 3.14 3.80 13.47
N ASP A 220 2.56 4.92 13.87
CA ASP A 220 1.93 5.87 12.95
C ASP A 220 2.96 6.40 11.93
N LYS A 221 4.13 6.83 12.40
CA LYS A 221 5.25 7.23 11.53
C LYS A 221 5.71 6.08 10.60
N LEU A 222 5.80 4.86 11.12
CA LEU A 222 6.14 3.69 10.28
C LEU A 222 5.09 3.45 9.19
N PHE A 223 3.81 3.63 9.46
CA PHE A 223 2.76 3.53 8.46
C PHE A 223 2.89 4.62 7.39
N ILE A 224 3.21 5.86 7.78
CA ILE A 224 3.48 6.96 6.84
C ILE A 224 4.67 6.61 5.94
N LEU A 225 5.80 6.17 6.52
CA LEU A 225 7.01 5.82 5.78
C LEU A 225 6.83 4.66 4.80
N HIS A 226 5.83 3.80 5.02
CA HIS A 226 5.53 2.63 4.18
C HIS A 226 4.26 2.82 3.32
N ALA A 227 3.67 4.02 3.30
CA ALA A 227 2.37 4.21 2.65
C ALA A 227 2.43 4.06 1.13
N ASP A 228 3.48 4.54 0.49
CA ASP A 228 3.68 4.39 -0.96
C ASP A 228 5.17 4.38 -1.34
N HIS A 229 5.52 3.64 -2.38
CA HIS A 229 6.86 3.53 -2.97
C HIS A 229 6.78 3.48 -4.50
N GLU A 230 6.06 4.44 -5.11
CA GLU A 230 5.87 4.56 -6.56
C GLU A 230 5.30 3.29 -7.23
N GLN A 231 5.84 2.97 -8.44
CA GLN A 231 5.46 1.81 -9.25
C GLN A 231 6.20 0.53 -8.82
N ASN A 232 6.20 0.25 -7.53
CA ASN A 232 6.69 -1.02 -7.00
C ASN A 232 5.85 -2.21 -7.52
N CYS A 233 6.28 -3.43 -7.20
CA CYS A 233 5.62 -4.65 -7.67
C CYS A 233 4.14 -4.73 -7.27
N SER A 234 3.77 -4.30 -6.06
CA SER A 234 2.37 -4.29 -5.60
C SER A 234 1.52 -3.30 -6.39
N THR A 235 1.99 -2.06 -6.53
CA THR A 235 1.28 -1.01 -7.27
C THR A 235 1.06 -1.43 -8.73
N SER A 236 2.10 -1.93 -9.40
CA SER A 236 2.01 -2.43 -10.78
C SER A 236 1.03 -3.60 -10.90
N THR A 237 1.05 -4.54 -9.94
CA THR A 237 0.13 -5.68 -9.91
C THR A 237 -1.32 -5.23 -9.71
N VAL A 238 -1.58 -4.33 -8.76
CA VAL A 238 -2.94 -3.77 -8.53
C VAL A 238 -3.46 -3.09 -9.79
N ARG A 239 -2.61 -2.32 -10.49
CA ARG A 239 -2.99 -1.65 -11.73
C ARG A 239 -3.31 -2.63 -12.85
N ILE A 240 -2.48 -3.68 -13.04
CA ILE A 240 -2.70 -4.69 -14.09
C ILE A 240 -4.02 -5.43 -13.82
N VAL A 241 -4.24 -5.92 -12.60
CA VAL A 241 -5.48 -6.62 -12.24
C VAL A 241 -6.67 -5.66 -12.31
N GLY A 242 -6.53 -4.43 -11.82
CA GLY A 242 -7.57 -3.40 -11.86
C GLY A 242 -8.01 -3.04 -13.29
N SER A 243 -7.09 -3.09 -14.27
CA SER A 243 -7.40 -2.80 -15.68
C SER A 243 -8.40 -3.79 -16.30
N SER A 244 -8.56 -4.97 -15.70
CA SER A 244 -9.56 -5.97 -16.10
C SER A 244 -10.96 -5.72 -15.49
N HIS A 245 -11.11 -4.67 -14.66
CA HIS A 245 -12.32 -4.42 -13.88
C HIS A 245 -12.69 -5.55 -12.89
N ALA A 246 -11.70 -6.29 -12.38
CA ALA A 246 -11.90 -7.38 -11.41
C ALA A 246 -12.43 -6.91 -10.03
N GLY A 247 -12.52 -5.61 -9.82
CA GLY A 247 -12.96 -4.99 -8.57
C GLY A 247 -11.81 -4.71 -7.60
N LEU A 248 -12.08 -3.82 -6.65
CA LEU A 248 -11.05 -3.26 -5.78
C LEU A 248 -10.40 -4.30 -4.86
N PHE A 249 -11.20 -5.11 -4.17
CA PHE A 249 -10.66 -6.12 -3.25
C PHE A 249 -9.86 -7.22 -3.97
N ALA A 250 -10.28 -7.64 -5.16
CA ALA A 250 -9.51 -8.58 -5.97
C ALA A 250 -8.17 -7.99 -6.39
N SER A 251 -8.16 -6.73 -6.82
CA SER A 251 -6.94 -6.02 -7.21
C SER A 251 -5.99 -5.84 -6.03
N ILE A 252 -6.49 -5.44 -4.86
CA ILE A 252 -5.68 -5.29 -3.64
C ILE A 252 -5.15 -6.65 -3.16
N SER A 253 -5.95 -7.72 -3.22
CA SER A 253 -5.49 -9.08 -2.89
C SER A 253 -4.29 -9.50 -3.74
N ALA A 254 -4.30 -9.18 -5.03
CA ALA A 254 -3.17 -9.45 -5.92
C ALA A 254 -1.94 -8.61 -5.51
N GLY A 255 -2.11 -7.35 -5.12
CA GLY A 255 -1.05 -6.50 -4.56
C GLY A 255 -0.47 -7.05 -3.26
N VAL A 256 -1.30 -7.57 -2.36
CA VAL A 256 -0.86 -8.22 -1.12
C VAL A 256 -0.05 -9.49 -1.43
N SER A 257 -0.47 -10.26 -2.43
CA SER A 257 0.27 -11.43 -2.90
C SER A 257 1.65 -11.05 -3.47
N ALA A 258 1.73 -9.96 -4.23
CA ALA A 258 3.00 -9.43 -4.71
C ALA A 258 3.88 -8.93 -3.55
N LEU A 259 3.29 -8.25 -2.56
CA LEU A 259 4.00 -7.77 -1.38
C LEU A 259 4.64 -8.91 -0.55
N TRP A 260 4.05 -10.09 -0.56
CA TRP A 260 4.59 -11.26 0.14
C TRP A 260 5.91 -11.79 -0.45
N GLY A 261 6.27 -11.39 -1.65
CA GLY A 261 7.51 -11.83 -2.29
C GLY A 261 8.77 -11.42 -1.50
N PRO A 262 9.81 -12.30 -1.42
CA PRO A 262 11.03 -12.02 -0.66
C PRO A 262 11.84 -10.83 -1.20
N LEU A 263 11.68 -10.51 -2.48
CA LEU A 263 12.32 -9.35 -3.13
C LEU A 263 11.49 -8.06 -3.05
N HIS A 264 10.42 -8.06 -2.25
CA HIS A 264 9.53 -6.91 -2.05
C HIS A 264 9.28 -6.72 -0.54
N GLY A 265 8.09 -7.01 -0.01
CA GLY A 265 7.79 -6.87 1.42
C GLY A 265 8.55 -7.83 2.32
N GLY A 266 9.08 -8.94 1.80
CA GLY A 266 9.97 -9.83 2.54
C GLY A 266 11.26 -9.17 3.06
N ALA A 267 11.67 -8.05 2.48
CA ALA A 267 12.80 -7.26 2.98
C ALA A 267 12.53 -6.72 4.40
N ASN A 268 11.30 -6.30 4.71
CA ASN A 268 10.94 -5.84 6.05
C ASN A 268 10.99 -6.98 7.09
N GLN A 269 10.61 -8.20 6.70
CA GLN A 269 10.75 -9.37 7.55
C GLN A 269 12.23 -9.65 7.84
N ALA A 270 13.09 -9.62 6.82
CA ALA A 270 14.52 -9.82 6.98
C ALA A 270 15.16 -8.79 7.93
N VAL A 271 14.71 -7.53 7.89
CA VAL A 271 15.16 -6.50 8.85
C VAL A 271 14.76 -6.85 10.28
N LEU A 272 13.54 -7.33 10.51
CA LEU A 272 13.10 -7.75 11.84
C LEU A 272 13.88 -8.96 12.35
N GLU A 273 14.15 -9.93 11.48
CA GLU A 273 14.96 -11.10 11.80
C GLU A 273 16.40 -10.70 12.15
N MET A 274 16.99 -9.79 11.38
CA MET A 274 18.31 -9.20 11.66
C MET A 274 18.34 -8.49 13.02
N LEU A 275 17.33 -7.66 13.32
CA LEU A 275 17.25 -6.97 14.61
C LEU A 275 17.08 -7.94 15.79
N GLN A 276 16.33 -9.02 15.59
CA GLN A 276 16.19 -10.08 16.59
C GLN A 276 17.52 -10.80 16.81
N GLU A 277 18.24 -11.12 15.74
CA GLU A 277 19.57 -11.75 15.84
C GLU A 277 20.57 -10.86 16.58
N ILE A 278 20.60 -9.56 16.30
CA ILE A 278 21.43 -8.59 17.04
C ILE A 278 21.05 -8.59 18.53
N HIS A 279 19.77 -8.57 18.84
CA HIS A 279 19.28 -8.58 20.22
C HIS A 279 19.72 -9.87 20.95
N ASP A 280 19.53 -11.03 20.34
CA ASP A 280 19.84 -12.33 20.93
C ASP A 280 21.36 -12.55 21.12
N ASN A 281 22.16 -11.90 20.29
CA ASN A 281 23.64 -11.90 20.39
C ASN A 281 24.19 -10.78 21.32
N GLY A 282 23.35 -10.20 22.17
CA GLY A 282 23.76 -9.23 23.20
C GLY A 282 23.70 -7.76 22.81
N GLY A 283 23.08 -7.44 21.67
CA GLY A 283 22.81 -6.06 21.25
C GLY A 283 24.03 -5.28 20.69
N ASP A 284 25.12 -5.96 20.40
CA ASP A 284 26.33 -5.33 19.86
C ASP A 284 26.23 -5.17 18.34
N ILE A 285 25.70 -4.00 17.92
CA ILE A 285 25.50 -3.65 16.51
C ILE A 285 26.84 -3.57 15.77
N ALA A 286 27.89 -3.02 16.41
CA ALA A 286 29.21 -2.87 15.76
C ALA A 286 29.81 -4.24 15.40
N LYS A 287 29.67 -5.23 16.27
CA LYS A 287 30.11 -6.59 16.03
C LYS A 287 29.30 -7.32 14.95
N PHE A 288 28.05 -6.94 14.77
CA PHE A 288 27.18 -7.54 13.75
C PHE A 288 27.47 -6.99 12.34
N VAL A 289 27.82 -5.70 12.24
CA VAL A 289 28.06 -5.00 10.95
C VAL A 289 29.47 -5.22 10.41
N LEU A 290 30.46 -5.58 11.25
CA LEU A 290 31.84 -5.89 10.89
C LEU A 290 32.01 -7.36 10.50
#